data_960044b02489aae784abb3eb929880a3
#
_entry.id   960044b02489aae784abb3eb929880a3
#
_cell.length_a   1.000
_cell.length_b   1.000
_cell.length_c   1.000
_cell.angle_alpha   90.00
_cell.angle_beta   90.00
_cell.angle_gamma   90.00
#
_symmetry.space_group_name_H-M   'P 1'
#
loop_
_entity.id
_entity.type
_entity.pdbx_description
1 polymer ?
#
loop_
_entity_poly.entity_id
_entity_poly.type
_entity_poly.pdbx_seq_one_letter_code
_entity_poly.pdbx_strand_id
1 'polypeptide(L)'
;MESNKHTRKTIVRLLSSMGSAREIQQYLKRFSQLDAARFAVVKVGGAVLRDDLPALTSSLSFLQQVGLTPIVLHGAGPQLDEELSAAGIEKKTINGLRVTSPEALAIVRRVFQAQNLRLVEALQEVDTRATSVPSGVFAADFLDQGTFGLVGKVREINLAPIEASLRAGSIPVIASLGETDSGQILNINADFAANELVRVLQPYKIVFLTGTGGLLDGEGNVIDSINLSTEYDQLLKQPWLHSGMRLKIEQIKDLLD
;
A
#
# COMPACT_ATOMS: atom_id res chain seq x y z
N MET A 1 -10.37 21.83 -13.68
CA MET A 1 -11.35 21.78 -12.57
C MET A 1 -12.79 21.52 -13.03
N GLU A 2 -13.23 21.98 -14.20
CA GLU A 2 -14.61 21.72 -14.71
C GLU A 2 -14.84 20.28 -15.17
N SER A 3 -13.86 19.63 -15.79
CA SER A 3 -13.95 18.23 -16.24
C SER A 3 -14.25 17.27 -15.07
N ASN A 4 -13.60 17.42 -13.92
CA ASN A 4 -13.85 16.60 -12.72
C ASN A 4 -15.29 16.73 -12.16
N LYS A 5 -15.89 17.92 -12.23
CA LYS A 5 -17.27 18.13 -11.78
C LYS A 5 -18.26 17.43 -12.71
N HIS A 6 -17.97 17.39 -14.00
CA HIS A 6 -18.85 16.72 -14.98
C HIS A 6 -18.77 15.21 -14.84
N THR A 7 -17.57 14.64 -14.75
CA THR A 7 -17.34 13.20 -14.55
C THR A 7 -18.01 12.71 -13.26
N ARG A 8 -17.82 13.45 -12.15
CA ARG A 8 -18.48 13.14 -10.87
C ARG A 8 -20.01 13.15 -10.98
N LYS A 9 -20.61 14.16 -11.66
CA LYS A 9 -22.06 14.20 -11.89
C LYS A 9 -22.54 13.02 -12.71
N THR A 10 -21.81 12.63 -13.75
CA THR A 10 -22.16 11.49 -14.62
C THR A 10 -22.11 10.17 -13.85
N ILE A 11 -21.08 9.95 -13.04
CA ILE A 11 -20.96 8.75 -12.19
C ILE A 11 -22.06 8.70 -11.15
N VAL A 12 -22.36 9.81 -10.47
CA VAL A 12 -23.48 9.92 -9.53
C VAL A 12 -24.80 9.55 -10.20
N ARG A 13 -25.01 10.01 -11.43
CA ARG A 13 -26.22 9.74 -12.22
C ARG A 13 -26.33 8.26 -12.62
N LEU A 14 -25.21 7.64 -13.05
CA LEU A 14 -25.13 6.21 -13.36
C LEU A 14 -25.39 5.35 -12.13
N LEU A 15 -24.71 5.64 -11.02
CA LEU A 15 -24.91 4.94 -9.75
C LEU A 15 -26.37 5.09 -9.26
N SER A 16 -26.98 6.27 -9.41
CA SER A 16 -28.38 6.50 -9.04
C SER A 16 -29.39 5.74 -9.89
N SER A 17 -29.01 5.28 -11.08
CA SER A 17 -29.84 4.42 -11.93
C SER A 17 -29.71 2.92 -11.61
N MET A 18 -28.67 2.52 -10.84
CA MET A 18 -28.34 1.11 -10.57
C MET A 18 -28.70 0.65 -9.14
N GLY A 19 -29.01 1.55 -8.22
CA GLY A 19 -29.32 1.23 -6.82
C GLY A 19 -30.35 2.15 -6.20
N SER A 20 -30.71 1.91 -4.92
CA SER A 20 -31.61 2.83 -4.23
C SER A 20 -30.94 4.20 -4.09
N ALA A 21 -31.60 5.24 -4.59
CA ALA A 21 -31.12 6.62 -4.55
C ALA A 21 -30.71 7.07 -3.13
N ARG A 22 -31.30 6.45 -2.11
CA ARG A 22 -31.05 6.72 -0.69
C ARG A 22 -29.69 6.18 -0.22
N GLU A 23 -29.33 4.96 -0.60
CA GLU A 23 -28.02 4.36 -0.26
C GLU A 23 -26.89 5.09 -0.96
N ILE A 24 -27.08 5.43 -2.22
CA ILE A 24 -26.10 6.17 -3.02
C ILE A 24 -25.92 7.58 -2.46
N GLN A 25 -27.00 8.28 -2.10
CA GLN A 25 -26.90 9.60 -1.47
C GLN A 25 -26.23 9.54 -0.08
N GLN A 26 -26.49 8.50 0.73
CA GLN A 26 -25.80 8.30 1.99
C GLN A 26 -24.30 8.03 1.77
N TYR A 27 -23.96 7.21 0.79
CA TYR A 27 -22.58 6.93 0.42
C TYR A 27 -21.87 8.21 -0.06
N LEU A 28 -22.49 8.95 -0.98
CA LEU A 28 -21.96 10.21 -1.50
C LEU A 28 -21.87 11.31 -0.43
N LYS A 29 -22.85 11.40 0.47
CA LYS A 29 -22.82 12.33 1.59
C LYS A 29 -21.68 11.99 2.57
N ARG A 30 -21.47 10.70 2.83
CA ARG A 30 -20.36 10.22 3.65
C ARG A 30 -19.00 10.54 3.02
N PHE A 31 -18.88 10.42 1.70
CA PHE A 31 -17.66 10.75 0.97
C PHE A 31 -17.48 12.25 0.68
N SER A 32 -18.54 13.04 0.55
CA SER A 32 -18.43 14.50 0.33
C SER A 32 -18.04 15.28 1.57
N GLN A 33 -18.15 14.69 2.75
CA GLN A 33 -17.72 15.28 4.03
C GLN A 33 -16.32 14.83 4.44
N LEU A 34 -15.70 13.90 3.67
CA LEU A 34 -14.37 13.39 3.97
C LEU A 34 -13.32 14.41 3.56
N ASP A 35 -12.35 14.62 4.41
CA ASP A 35 -11.09 15.20 4.00
C ASP A 35 -10.49 14.32 2.90
N ALA A 36 -10.49 14.81 1.66
CA ALA A 36 -10.00 14.05 0.50
C ALA A 36 -8.54 13.60 0.67
N ALA A 37 -7.78 14.30 1.52
CA ALA A 37 -6.41 13.98 1.88
C ALA A 37 -6.28 12.74 2.79
N ARG A 38 -7.38 12.32 3.43
CA ARG A 38 -7.43 11.14 4.33
C ARG A 38 -8.29 10.01 3.77
N PHE A 39 -8.57 9.99 2.47
CA PHE A 39 -9.50 9.02 1.91
C PHE A 39 -9.04 7.57 2.15
N ALA A 40 -7.87 7.21 1.68
CA ALA A 40 -7.37 5.85 1.81
C ALA A 40 -5.84 5.76 1.74
N VAL A 41 -5.30 4.80 2.46
CA VAL A 41 -3.97 4.25 2.20
C VAL A 41 -4.15 2.96 1.40
N VAL A 42 -3.53 2.90 0.21
CA VAL A 42 -3.53 1.73 -0.67
C VAL A 42 -2.14 1.11 -0.65
N LYS A 43 -2.01 -0.04 0.01
CA LYS A 43 -0.78 -0.81 -0.01
C LYS A 43 -0.80 -1.76 -1.20
N VAL A 44 0.17 -1.62 -2.08
CA VAL A 44 0.31 -2.39 -3.32
C VAL A 44 1.42 -3.43 -3.19
N GLY A 45 1.08 -4.71 -3.34
CA GLY A 45 2.06 -5.79 -3.39
C GLY A 45 2.88 -5.76 -4.68
N GLY A 46 4.14 -6.21 -4.62
CA GLY A 46 5.01 -6.25 -5.81
C GLY A 46 4.45 -7.12 -6.95
N ALA A 47 3.70 -8.19 -6.64
CA ALA A 47 3.05 -9.01 -7.66
C ALA A 47 2.01 -8.20 -8.46
N VAL A 48 1.22 -7.34 -7.81
CA VAL A 48 0.24 -6.47 -8.49
C VAL A 48 0.95 -5.49 -9.42
N LEU A 49 2.08 -4.91 -8.98
CA LEU A 49 2.88 -4.03 -9.85
C LEU A 49 3.43 -4.76 -11.07
N ARG A 50 3.78 -6.06 -10.94
CA ARG A 50 4.31 -6.85 -12.03
C ARG A 50 3.23 -7.27 -13.02
N ASP A 51 2.12 -7.80 -12.50
CA ASP A 51 1.15 -8.58 -13.27
C ASP A 51 -0.12 -7.78 -13.64
N ASP A 52 -0.52 -6.78 -12.82
CA ASP A 52 -1.81 -6.09 -12.92
C ASP A 52 -1.68 -4.55 -12.99
N LEU A 53 -0.53 -4.04 -13.43
CA LEU A 53 -0.26 -2.60 -13.45
C LEU A 53 -1.34 -1.79 -14.22
N PRO A 54 -1.85 -2.21 -15.40
CA PRO A 54 -2.89 -1.46 -16.11
C PRO A 54 -4.22 -1.37 -15.33
N ALA A 55 -4.63 -2.44 -14.66
CA ALA A 55 -5.84 -2.44 -13.84
C ALA A 55 -5.68 -1.55 -12.59
N LEU A 56 -4.50 -1.58 -11.98
CA LEU A 56 -4.14 -0.71 -10.85
C LEU A 56 -4.20 0.77 -11.26
N THR A 57 -3.54 1.14 -12.34
CA THR A 57 -3.48 2.55 -12.81
C THR A 57 -4.86 3.06 -13.21
N SER A 58 -5.66 2.26 -13.91
CA SER A 58 -7.05 2.59 -14.25
C SER A 58 -7.90 2.85 -12.99
N SER A 59 -7.77 2.01 -11.97
CA SER A 59 -8.51 2.16 -10.71
C SER A 59 -8.10 3.41 -9.93
N LEU A 60 -6.79 3.68 -9.83
CA LEU A 60 -6.26 4.87 -9.15
C LEU A 60 -6.62 6.16 -9.92
N SER A 61 -6.58 6.13 -11.25
CA SER A 61 -7.01 7.21 -12.12
C SER A 61 -8.49 7.55 -11.89
N PHE A 62 -9.35 6.52 -11.89
CA PHE A 62 -10.77 6.69 -11.60
C PHE A 62 -11.01 7.37 -10.25
N LEU A 63 -10.33 6.93 -9.18
CA LEU A 63 -10.45 7.55 -7.86
C LEU A 63 -10.07 9.05 -7.91
N GLN A 64 -8.95 9.40 -8.55
CA GLN A 64 -8.53 10.79 -8.66
C GLN A 64 -9.55 11.63 -9.47
N GLN A 65 -10.08 11.09 -10.56
CA GLN A 65 -11.10 11.77 -11.38
C GLN A 65 -12.38 12.07 -10.62
N VAL A 66 -12.77 11.24 -9.66
CA VAL A 66 -13.93 11.51 -8.80
C VAL A 66 -13.60 12.37 -7.58
N GLY A 67 -12.36 12.84 -7.47
CA GLY A 67 -11.90 13.75 -6.41
C GLY A 67 -11.42 13.04 -5.14
N LEU A 68 -11.14 11.74 -5.22
CA LEU A 68 -10.55 10.94 -4.13
C LEU A 68 -9.08 10.69 -4.43
N THR A 69 -8.18 11.19 -3.61
CA THR A 69 -6.74 11.03 -3.81
C THR A 69 -6.20 10.03 -2.79
N PRO A 70 -5.97 8.75 -3.17
CA PRO A 70 -5.38 7.77 -2.27
C PRO A 70 -3.89 8.04 -2.07
N ILE A 71 -3.36 7.60 -0.93
CA ILE A 71 -1.93 7.53 -0.65
C ILE A 71 -1.50 6.10 -1.01
N VAL A 72 -0.57 5.96 -1.94
CA VAL A 72 -0.11 4.65 -2.40
C VAL A 72 1.23 4.31 -1.77
N LEU A 73 1.29 3.17 -1.08
CA LEU A 73 2.53 2.58 -0.58
C LEU A 73 2.78 1.25 -1.29
N HIS A 74 3.95 1.05 -1.87
CA HIS A 74 4.23 -0.19 -2.58
C HIS A 74 5.37 -0.99 -1.97
N GLY A 75 5.31 -2.32 -2.16
CA GLY A 75 6.41 -3.27 -2.01
C GLY A 75 6.96 -3.67 -3.38
N ALA A 76 8.03 -4.48 -3.39
CA ALA A 76 8.67 -4.99 -4.60
C ALA A 76 9.21 -6.43 -4.44
N GLY A 77 8.51 -7.26 -3.66
CA GLY A 77 9.00 -8.60 -3.29
C GLY A 77 9.45 -9.48 -4.47
N PRO A 78 8.60 -9.77 -5.47
CA PRO A 78 8.96 -10.58 -6.63
C PRO A 78 10.11 -9.98 -7.44
N GLN A 79 10.10 -8.67 -7.70
CA GLN A 79 11.15 -7.98 -8.44
C GLN A 79 12.50 -8.02 -7.70
N LEU A 80 12.45 -7.93 -6.36
CA LEU A 80 13.65 -8.11 -5.53
C LEU A 80 14.16 -9.54 -5.59
N ASP A 81 13.29 -10.55 -5.60
CA ASP A 81 13.68 -11.96 -5.71
C ASP A 81 14.39 -12.22 -7.03
N GLU A 82 13.89 -11.68 -8.12
CA GLU A 82 14.48 -11.78 -9.46
C GLU A 82 15.87 -11.12 -9.54
N GLU A 83 15.99 -9.87 -9.08
CA GLU A 83 17.23 -9.11 -9.15
C GLU A 83 18.32 -9.65 -8.19
N LEU A 84 17.96 -10.10 -6.99
CA LEU A 84 18.89 -10.72 -6.06
C LEU A 84 19.39 -12.08 -6.63
N SER A 85 18.50 -12.88 -7.20
CA SER A 85 18.87 -14.14 -7.84
C SER A 85 19.81 -13.92 -9.04
N ALA A 86 19.53 -12.90 -9.86
CA ALA A 86 20.39 -12.53 -10.98
C ALA A 86 21.79 -12.06 -10.53
N ALA A 87 21.88 -11.48 -9.35
CA ALA A 87 23.14 -11.07 -8.73
C ALA A 87 23.85 -12.20 -7.93
N GLY A 88 23.27 -13.40 -7.90
CA GLY A 88 23.82 -14.53 -7.14
C GLY A 88 23.68 -14.38 -5.62
N ILE A 89 22.79 -13.50 -5.15
CA ILE A 89 22.53 -13.29 -3.73
C ILE A 89 21.35 -14.17 -3.31
N GLU A 90 21.62 -15.10 -2.39
CA GLU A 90 20.60 -16.02 -1.89
C GLU A 90 19.54 -15.28 -1.06
N LYS A 91 18.27 -15.57 -1.34
CA LYS A 91 17.14 -15.07 -0.56
C LYS A 91 17.12 -15.75 0.81
N LYS A 92 17.34 -14.97 1.86
CA LYS A 92 17.16 -15.40 3.25
C LYS A 92 16.00 -14.67 3.89
N THR A 93 15.09 -15.43 4.50
CA THR A 93 13.91 -14.91 5.17
C THR A 93 13.80 -15.49 6.58
N ILE A 94 13.57 -14.65 7.58
CA ILE A 94 13.34 -15.03 8.97
C ILE A 94 12.01 -14.43 9.40
N ASN A 95 11.07 -15.25 9.86
CA ASN A 95 9.74 -14.83 10.30
C ASN A 95 8.99 -13.97 9.27
N GLY A 96 9.14 -14.28 7.97
CA GLY A 96 8.51 -13.52 6.89
C GLY A 96 9.25 -12.24 6.49
N LEU A 97 10.31 -11.85 7.19
CA LEU A 97 11.12 -10.68 6.89
C LEU A 97 12.37 -11.08 6.11
N ARG A 98 12.70 -10.31 5.08
CA ARG A 98 13.88 -10.52 4.24
C ARG A 98 15.13 -10.02 4.98
N VAL A 99 16.07 -10.90 5.25
CA VAL A 99 17.42 -10.49 5.71
C VAL A 99 18.09 -9.68 4.59
N THR A 100 18.64 -8.52 4.93
CA THR A 100 19.17 -7.57 3.94
C THR A 100 20.62 -7.24 4.26
N SER A 101 21.57 -7.83 3.52
CA SER A 101 22.98 -7.48 3.60
C SER A 101 23.27 -6.11 2.94
N PRO A 102 24.45 -5.51 3.13
CA PRO A 102 24.84 -4.28 2.43
C PRO A 102 24.76 -4.41 0.89
N GLU A 103 25.19 -5.55 0.34
CA GLU A 103 25.13 -5.86 -1.09
C GLU A 103 23.68 -5.97 -1.56
N ALA A 104 22.84 -6.67 -0.79
CA ALA A 104 21.41 -6.79 -1.05
C ALA A 104 20.71 -5.42 -0.99
N LEU A 105 21.09 -4.54 -0.06
CA LEU A 105 20.48 -3.21 0.07
C LEU A 105 20.71 -2.33 -1.18
N ALA A 106 21.85 -2.43 -1.83
CA ALA A 106 22.09 -1.70 -3.08
C ALA A 106 21.08 -2.07 -4.17
N ILE A 107 20.76 -3.37 -4.26
CA ILE A 107 19.73 -3.88 -5.18
C ILE A 107 18.34 -3.45 -4.71
N VAL A 108 18.03 -3.58 -3.42
CA VAL A 108 16.76 -3.16 -2.82
C VAL A 108 16.45 -1.71 -3.20
N ARG A 109 17.39 -0.79 -2.99
CA ARG A 109 17.22 0.63 -3.33
C ARG A 109 16.91 0.84 -4.82
N ARG A 110 17.70 0.22 -5.70
CA ARG A 110 17.51 0.32 -7.15
C ARG A 110 16.14 -0.20 -7.57
N VAL A 111 15.74 -1.36 -7.08
CA VAL A 111 14.45 -1.99 -7.42
C VAL A 111 13.29 -1.15 -6.92
N PHE A 112 13.32 -0.67 -5.67
CA PHE A 112 12.25 0.18 -5.17
C PHE A 112 12.11 1.48 -5.93
N GLN A 113 13.23 2.14 -6.27
CA GLN A 113 13.21 3.36 -7.09
C GLN A 113 12.66 3.10 -8.49
N ALA A 114 13.07 2.01 -9.14
CA ALA A 114 12.57 1.62 -10.46
C ALA A 114 11.06 1.31 -10.45
N GLN A 115 10.57 0.54 -9.46
CA GLN A 115 9.15 0.23 -9.35
C GLN A 115 8.31 1.46 -8.98
N ASN A 116 8.83 2.35 -8.16
CA ASN A 116 8.18 3.61 -7.82
C ASN A 116 7.99 4.48 -9.06
N LEU A 117 9.07 4.69 -9.82
CA LEU A 117 9.03 5.47 -11.05
C LEU A 117 8.11 4.84 -12.10
N ARG A 118 8.20 3.52 -12.30
CA ARG A 118 7.33 2.78 -13.23
C ARG A 118 5.83 2.99 -12.93
N LEU A 119 5.43 2.97 -11.64
CA LEU A 119 4.04 3.21 -11.27
C LEU A 119 3.64 4.67 -11.53
N VAL A 120 4.52 5.62 -11.21
CA VAL A 120 4.26 7.04 -11.48
C VAL A 120 4.10 7.30 -12.98
N GLU A 121 5.00 6.80 -13.81
CA GLU A 121 4.94 6.92 -15.27
C GLU A 121 3.65 6.30 -15.82
N ALA A 122 3.31 5.09 -15.41
CA ALA A 122 2.08 4.42 -15.84
C ALA A 122 0.79 5.17 -15.40
N LEU A 123 0.80 5.89 -14.27
CA LEU A 123 -0.29 6.78 -13.89
C LEU A 123 -0.34 8.04 -14.79
N GLN A 124 0.81 8.61 -15.13
CA GLN A 124 0.89 9.77 -16.01
C GLN A 124 0.44 9.45 -17.44
N GLU A 125 0.71 8.25 -17.95
CA GLU A 125 0.22 7.77 -19.25
C GLU A 125 -1.31 7.74 -19.37
N VAL A 126 -2.02 7.65 -18.22
CA VAL A 126 -3.50 7.72 -18.15
C VAL A 126 -3.98 9.07 -17.59
N ASP A 127 -3.24 10.15 -17.85
CA ASP A 127 -3.55 11.53 -17.42
C ASP A 127 -3.80 11.70 -15.92
N THR A 128 -3.17 10.87 -15.09
CA THR A 128 -3.31 10.88 -13.64
C THR A 128 -2.08 11.50 -12.99
N ARG A 129 -2.27 12.54 -12.18
CA ARG A 129 -1.17 13.17 -11.46
C ARG A 129 -0.66 12.27 -10.36
N ALA A 130 0.59 11.89 -10.42
CA ALA A 130 1.27 11.12 -9.40
C ALA A 130 2.65 11.72 -9.08
N THR A 131 3.09 11.59 -7.83
CA THR A 131 4.38 12.09 -7.36
C THR A 131 5.17 10.93 -6.77
N SER A 132 6.39 10.73 -7.27
CA SER A 132 7.33 9.77 -6.70
C SER A 132 7.83 10.24 -5.33
N VAL A 133 7.67 9.41 -4.31
CA VAL A 133 8.17 9.63 -2.94
C VAL A 133 8.98 8.40 -2.51
N PRO A 134 10.19 8.22 -3.06
CA PRO A 134 10.98 7.01 -2.85
C PRO A 134 11.67 6.97 -1.48
N SER A 135 11.72 8.08 -0.75
CA SER A 135 12.36 8.21 0.57
C SER A 135 11.81 9.43 1.33
N GLY A 136 12.29 9.65 2.56
CA GLY A 136 11.98 10.84 3.36
C GLY A 136 10.63 10.79 4.09
N VAL A 137 9.90 9.66 4.04
CA VAL A 137 8.66 9.45 4.80
C VAL A 137 8.93 8.72 6.11
N PHE A 138 9.77 7.68 6.09
CA PHE A 138 9.97 6.82 7.24
C PHE A 138 11.34 7.08 7.89
N ALA A 139 11.36 7.73 9.06
CA ALA A 139 12.50 7.65 9.96
C ALA A 139 12.49 6.28 10.65
N ALA A 140 13.62 5.58 10.64
CA ALA A 140 13.67 4.19 11.06
C ALA A 140 14.92 3.88 11.87
N ASP A 141 14.80 2.92 12.80
CA ASP A 141 15.89 2.29 13.50
C ASP A 141 16.12 0.88 12.93
N PHE A 142 17.31 0.31 13.18
CA PHE A 142 17.53 -1.10 12.87
C PHE A 142 16.54 -1.98 13.66
N LEU A 143 15.90 -2.92 12.99
CA LEU A 143 15.04 -3.88 13.67
C LEU A 143 15.82 -4.79 14.64
N ASP A 144 16.85 -5.42 14.12
CA ASP A 144 17.93 -6.17 14.80
C ASP A 144 19.01 -6.38 13.75
N GLN A 145 20.06 -5.56 13.83
CA GLN A 145 21.11 -5.56 12.82
C GLN A 145 21.90 -6.89 12.77
N GLY A 146 22.06 -7.58 13.90
CA GLY A 146 22.75 -8.87 13.97
C GLY A 146 21.99 -9.98 13.24
N THR A 147 20.67 -9.99 13.34
CA THR A 147 19.81 -11.03 12.78
C THR A 147 19.35 -10.71 11.35
N PHE A 148 18.94 -9.45 11.11
CA PHE A 148 18.29 -9.06 9.86
C PHE A 148 19.15 -8.18 8.95
N GLY A 149 20.31 -7.70 9.44
CA GLY A 149 21.15 -6.77 8.72
C GLY A 149 20.51 -5.39 8.59
N LEU A 150 20.38 -4.89 7.36
CA LEU A 150 19.89 -3.54 7.06
C LEU A 150 18.36 -3.52 6.88
N VAL A 151 17.65 -4.12 7.83
CA VAL A 151 16.19 -4.08 7.94
C VAL A 151 15.77 -3.07 8.99
N GLY A 152 14.79 -2.23 8.66
CA GLY A 152 14.30 -1.17 9.52
C GLY A 152 12.97 -1.45 10.18
N LYS A 153 12.81 -0.87 11.38
CA LYS A 153 11.55 -0.65 12.07
C LYS A 153 11.25 0.85 12.03
N VAL A 154 10.06 1.23 11.60
CA VAL A 154 9.63 2.62 11.58
C VAL A 154 9.61 3.17 13.01
N ARG A 155 10.23 4.31 13.22
CA ARG A 155 10.24 5.06 14.48
C ARG A 155 9.32 6.26 14.41
N GLU A 156 9.36 6.98 13.30
CA GLU A 156 8.60 8.21 13.08
C GLU A 156 8.22 8.35 11.61
N ILE A 157 7.13 9.06 11.35
CA ILE A 157 6.64 9.32 9.99
C ILE A 157 6.64 10.81 9.73
N ASN A 158 7.36 11.20 8.68
CA ASN A 158 7.34 12.55 8.13
C ASN A 158 6.22 12.64 7.08
N LEU A 159 5.12 13.32 7.41
CA LEU A 159 4.00 13.52 6.51
C LEU A 159 4.21 14.62 5.46
N ALA A 160 5.21 15.48 5.61
CA ALA A 160 5.42 16.63 4.74
C ALA A 160 5.49 16.30 3.23
N PRO A 161 6.20 15.24 2.76
CA PRO A 161 6.21 14.86 1.35
C PRO A 161 4.84 14.39 0.85
N ILE A 162 4.08 13.70 1.70
CA ILE A 162 2.73 13.20 1.39
C ILE A 162 1.78 14.39 1.25
N GLU A 163 1.75 15.27 2.24
CA GLU A 163 0.90 16.46 2.23
C GLU A 163 1.22 17.41 1.08
N ALA A 164 2.50 17.58 0.72
CA ALA A 164 2.91 18.37 -0.43
C ALA A 164 2.33 17.79 -1.73
N SER A 165 2.39 16.47 -1.91
CA SER A 165 1.80 15.78 -3.06
C SER A 165 0.29 15.96 -3.12
N LEU A 166 -0.39 15.75 -1.99
CA LEU A 166 -1.86 15.89 -1.89
C LEU A 166 -2.31 17.33 -2.16
N ARG A 167 -1.61 18.34 -1.61
CA ARG A 167 -1.88 19.77 -1.91
C ARG A 167 -1.71 20.11 -3.39
N ALA A 168 -0.77 19.44 -4.08
CA ALA A 168 -0.60 19.57 -5.53
C ALA A 168 -1.66 18.80 -6.35
N GLY A 169 -2.60 18.12 -5.70
CA GLY A 169 -3.61 17.27 -6.36
C GLY A 169 -3.02 16.02 -7.00
N SER A 170 -1.91 15.52 -6.46
CA SER A 170 -1.13 14.40 -6.98
C SER A 170 -1.22 13.20 -6.04
N ILE A 171 -1.30 12.00 -6.59
CA ILE A 171 -1.22 10.74 -5.82
C ILE A 171 0.23 10.54 -5.35
N PRO A 172 0.52 10.56 -4.03
CA PRO A 172 1.84 10.22 -3.54
C PRO A 172 2.08 8.72 -3.67
N VAL A 173 3.14 8.33 -4.36
CA VAL A 173 3.60 6.94 -4.51
C VAL A 173 4.84 6.75 -3.65
N ILE A 174 4.70 6.00 -2.55
CA ILE A 174 5.69 5.86 -1.49
C ILE A 174 6.35 4.49 -1.58
N ALA A 175 7.68 4.44 -1.52
CA ALA A 175 8.42 3.21 -1.37
C ALA A 175 8.60 2.83 0.12
N SER A 176 8.62 1.54 0.44
CA SER A 176 8.84 1.07 1.81
C SER A 176 10.34 1.03 2.18
N LEU A 177 10.99 2.17 2.08
CA LEU A 177 12.37 2.42 2.51
C LEU A 177 12.37 3.42 3.66
N GLY A 178 13.17 3.16 4.67
CA GLY A 178 13.39 4.09 5.78
C GLY A 178 14.81 4.58 5.85
N GLU A 179 15.03 5.57 6.69
CA GLU A 179 16.32 6.21 6.87
C GLU A 179 16.60 6.42 8.37
N THR A 180 17.81 6.08 8.81
CA THR A 180 18.27 6.40 10.17
C THR A 180 18.67 7.86 10.27
N ASP A 181 18.87 8.38 11.51
CA ASP A 181 19.37 9.73 11.74
C ASP A 181 20.77 9.98 11.11
N SER A 182 21.54 8.91 10.88
CA SER A 182 22.84 8.99 10.21
C SER A 182 22.75 8.90 8.68
N GLY A 183 21.55 8.82 8.10
CA GLY A 183 21.33 8.71 6.65
C GLY A 183 21.48 7.29 6.11
N GLN A 184 21.59 6.26 6.96
CA GLN A 184 21.59 4.87 6.50
C GLN A 184 20.18 4.46 6.04
N ILE A 185 20.08 4.06 4.77
CA ILE A 185 18.82 3.51 4.24
C ILE A 185 18.59 2.10 4.77
N LEU A 186 17.35 1.81 5.14
CA LEU A 186 16.90 0.52 5.64
C LEU A 186 15.77 -0.02 4.80
N ASN A 187 15.75 -1.33 4.58
CA ASN A 187 14.65 -2.04 3.95
C ASN A 187 13.53 -2.23 4.99
N ILE A 188 12.34 -1.68 4.74
CA ILE A 188 11.18 -1.84 5.62
C ILE A 188 10.17 -2.79 4.96
N ASN A 189 9.61 -3.70 5.74
CA ASN A 189 8.50 -4.50 5.26
C ASN A 189 7.31 -3.59 4.94
N ALA A 190 6.76 -3.71 3.71
CA ALA A 190 5.71 -2.81 3.22
C ALA A 190 4.38 -2.92 4.00
N ASP A 191 4.09 -4.08 4.61
CA ASP A 191 2.89 -4.24 5.43
C ASP A 191 3.07 -3.50 6.77
N PHE A 192 4.26 -3.58 7.40
CA PHE A 192 4.59 -2.79 8.59
C PHE A 192 4.60 -1.29 8.31
N ALA A 193 5.22 -0.87 7.21
CA ALA A 193 5.24 0.54 6.81
C ALA A 193 3.82 1.08 6.59
N ALA A 194 2.93 0.29 5.98
CA ALA A 194 1.53 0.66 5.78
C ALA A 194 0.79 0.82 7.11
N ASN A 195 1.00 -0.09 8.06
CA ASN A 195 0.35 -0.02 9.37
C ASN A 195 0.78 1.22 10.16
N GLU A 196 2.09 1.51 10.20
CA GLU A 196 2.57 2.71 10.89
C GLU A 196 2.05 3.99 10.21
N LEU A 197 2.01 4.03 8.87
CA LEU A 197 1.43 5.14 8.13
C LEU A 197 -0.06 5.33 8.46
N VAL A 198 -0.82 4.24 8.55
CA VAL A 198 -2.25 4.27 8.91
C VAL A 198 -2.47 4.76 10.34
N ARG A 199 -1.64 4.35 11.30
CA ARG A 199 -1.73 4.80 12.69
C ARG A 199 -1.59 6.33 12.83
N VAL A 200 -0.71 6.93 12.02
CA VAL A 200 -0.47 8.37 12.06
C VAL A 200 -1.51 9.15 11.24
N LEU A 201 -1.84 8.67 10.04
CA LEU A 201 -2.78 9.34 9.14
C LEU A 201 -4.24 9.17 9.54
N GLN A 202 -4.58 8.05 10.19
CA GLN A 202 -5.96 7.65 10.51
C GLN A 202 -6.89 7.81 9.30
N PRO A 203 -6.60 7.13 8.17
CA PRO A 203 -7.41 7.23 6.97
C PRO A 203 -8.76 6.56 7.17
N TYR A 204 -9.74 6.90 6.34
CA TYR A 204 -11.06 6.24 6.39
C TYR A 204 -11.01 4.79 5.91
N LYS A 205 -10.02 4.44 5.09
CA LYS A 205 -9.84 3.08 4.57
C LYS A 205 -8.36 2.74 4.44
N ILE A 206 -8.07 1.49 4.68
CA ILE A 206 -6.84 0.86 4.22
C ILE A 206 -7.21 -0.24 3.22
N VAL A 207 -6.49 -0.30 2.11
CA VAL A 207 -6.69 -1.30 1.05
C VAL A 207 -5.38 -2.03 0.82
N PHE A 208 -5.38 -3.34 1.03
CA PHE A 208 -4.23 -4.20 0.71
C PHE A 208 -4.49 -4.90 -0.64
N LEU A 209 -3.75 -4.49 -1.66
CA LEU A 209 -3.79 -5.16 -2.96
C LEU A 209 -2.74 -6.26 -3.01
N THR A 210 -3.20 -7.49 -3.22
CA THR A 210 -2.37 -8.69 -3.27
C THR A 210 -2.63 -9.45 -4.56
N GLY A 211 -1.68 -10.27 -4.99
CA GLY A 211 -1.85 -11.09 -6.20
C GLY A 211 -2.95 -12.17 -6.09
N THR A 212 -3.44 -12.45 -4.87
CA THR A 212 -4.54 -13.41 -4.64
C THR A 212 -5.92 -12.75 -4.62
N GLY A 213 -5.99 -11.42 -4.73
CA GLY A 213 -7.27 -10.68 -4.70
C GLY A 213 -7.90 -10.54 -3.32
N GLY A 214 -7.48 -11.30 -2.31
CA GLY A 214 -8.03 -11.27 -0.95
C GLY A 214 -7.48 -12.38 -0.06
N LEU A 215 -8.12 -12.56 1.08
CA LEU A 215 -7.91 -13.71 1.94
C LEU A 215 -8.63 -14.91 1.36
N LEU A 216 -7.90 -16.01 1.17
CA LEU A 216 -8.47 -17.25 0.65
C LEU A 216 -8.80 -18.21 1.79
N ASP A 217 -9.90 -18.92 1.66
CA ASP A 217 -10.28 -20.03 2.54
C ASP A 217 -9.49 -21.32 2.21
N GLY A 218 -9.82 -22.44 2.89
CA GLY A 218 -9.18 -23.73 2.65
C GLY A 218 -9.49 -24.35 1.30
N GLU A 219 -10.49 -23.86 0.58
CA GLU A 219 -10.90 -24.32 -0.76
C GLU A 219 -10.37 -23.40 -1.87
N GLY A 220 -9.70 -22.29 -1.50
CA GLY A 220 -9.15 -21.32 -2.44
C GLY A 220 -10.13 -20.23 -2.87
N ASN A 221 -11.29 -20.11 -2.23
CA ASN A 221 -12.24 -19.04 -2.48
C ASN A 221 -11.87 -17.78 -1.69
N VAL A 222 -12.14 -16.61 -2.27
CA VAL A 222 -11.96 -15.34 -1.57
C VAL A 222 -13.01 -15.19 -0.49
N ILE A 223 -12.59 -14.89 0.73
CA ILE A 223 -13.49 -14.58 1.83
C ILE A 223 -13.95 -13.13 1.70
N ASP A 224 -15.25 -12.93 1.51
CA ASP A 224 -15.83 -11.61 1.20
C ASP A 224 -15.72 -10.62 2.37
N SER A 225 -15.87 -11.09 3.60
CA SER A 225 -15.80 -10.27 4.80
C SER A 225 -15.42 -11.08 6.03
N ILE A 226 -14.71 -10.44 6.96
CA ILE A 226 -14.34 -11.00 8.26
C ILE A 226 -14.55 -9.93 9.31
N ASN A 227 -15.21 -10.31 10.39
CA ASN A 227 -15.30 -9.48 11.59
C ASN A 227 -14.18 -9.85 12.57
N LEU A 228 -13.06 -9.12 12.53
CA LEU A 228 -11.92 -9.41 13.40
C LEU A 228 -12.20 -9.22 14.90
N SER A 229 -13.26 -8.52 15.28
CA SER A 229 -13.63 -8.40 16.70
C SER A 229 -14.24 -9.69 17.27
N THR A 230 -14.87 -10.51 16.42
CA THR A 230 -15.59 -11.72 16.84
C THR A 230 -15.01 -13.02 16.28
N GLU A 231 -14.34 -12.97 15.13
CA GLU A 231 -13.90 -14.15 14.38
C GLU A 231 -12.38 -14.38 14.42
N TYR A 232 -11.60 -13.43 15.00
CA TYR A 232 -10.13 -13.47 15.01
C TYR A 232 -9.56 -14.77 15.56
N ASP A 233 -10.00 -15.21 16.75
CA ASP A 233 -9.49 -16.42 17.40
C ASP A 233 -9.83 -17.71 16.63
N GLN A 234 -10.98 -17.73 15.96
CA GLN A 234 -11.40 -18.85 15.12
C GLN A 234 -10.59 -18.88 13.81
N LEU A 235 -10.34 -17.71 13.24
CA LEU A 235 -9.56 -17.58 12.03
C LEU A 235 -8.11 -18.04 12.23
N LEU A 236 -7.48 -17.67 13.35
CA LEU A 236 -6.11 -18.09 13.67
C LEU A 236 -5.95 -19.60 13.87
N LYS A 237 -7.03 -20.33 14.16
CA LYS A 237 -7.04 -21.79 14.33
C LYS A 237 -7.19 -22.54 13.01
N GLN A 238 -7.44 -21.83 11.91
CA GLN A 238 -7.65 -22.47 10.62
C GLN A 238 -6.34 -23.07 10.07
N PRO A 239 -6.33 -24.36 9.68
CA PRO A 239 -5.13 -25.05 9.21
C PRO A 239 -4.61 -24.51 7.85
N TRP A 240 -5.48 -23.86 7.08
CA TRP A 240 -5.14 -23.25 5.80
C TRP A 240 -4.53 -21.85 5.93
N LEU A 241 -4.55 -21.25 7.11
CA LEU A 241 -4.01 -19.92 7.33
C LEU A 241 -2.47 -19.97 7.47
N HIS A 242 -1.78 -19.81 6.35
CA HIS A 242 -0.32 -19.87 6.30
C HIS A 242 0.37 -18.66 6.94
N SER A 243 1.62 -18.82 7.32
CA SER A 243 2.42 -17.86 8.09
C SER A 243 2.40 -16.41 7.55
N GLY A 244 2.48 -16.22 6.24
CA GLY A 244 2.44 -14.88 5.65
C GLY A 244 1.07 -14.20 5.72
N MET A 245 -0.02 -14.97 5.58
CA MET A 245 -1.38 -14.47 5.69
C MET A 245 -1.76 -14.27 7.16
N ARG A 246 -1.34 -15.18 8.04
CA ARG A 246 -1.51 -15.05 9.49
C ARG A 246 -0.89 -13.74 10.00
N LEU A 247 0.34 -13.46 9.62
CA LEU A 247 1.02 -12.21 9.99
C LEU A 247 0.22 -10.98 9.55
N LYS A 248 -0.35 -10.98 8.33
CA LYS A 248 -1.19 -9.87 7.84
C LYS A 248 -2.45 -9.67 8.70
N ILE A 249 -3.12 -10.76 9.08
CA ILE A 249 -4.33 -10.69 9.91
C ILE A 249 -3.98 -10.17 11.32
N GLU A 250 -2.89 -10.64 11.90
CA GLU A 250 -2.39 -10.16 13.19
C GLU A 250 -2.09 -8.65 13.12
N GLN A 251 -1.44 -8.19 12.06
CA GLN A 251 -1.16 -6.76 11.84
C GLN A 251 -2.41 -5.91 11.64
N ILE A 252 -3.41 -6.43 10.91
CA ILE A 252 -4.68 -5.72 10.73
C ILE A 252 -5.45 -5.66 12.07
N LYS A 253 -5.41 -6.72 12.87
CA LYS A 253 -6.03 -6.73 14.19
C LYS A 253 -5.40 -5.69 15.12
N ASP A 254 -4.06 -5.66 15.20
CA ASP A 254 -3.31 -4.66 15.98
C ASP A 254 -3.58 -3.21 15.54
N LEU A 255 -4.00 -3.02 14.29
CA LEU A 255 -4.34 -1.72 13.75
C LEU A 255 -5.76 -1.27 14.14
N LEU A 256 -6.66 -2.23 14.39
CA LEU A 256 -8.06 -1.98 14.73
C LEU A 256 -8.32 -1.85 16.23
N ASP A 257 -7.38 -2.34 17.06
CA ASP A 257 -7.40 -2.21 18.53
C ASP A 257 -6.80 -0.88 18.96
#